data_c6fbba0b53c3957457fa5c4e8aad2a55
#
_entry.id   c6fbba0b53c3957457fa5c4e8aad2a55
#
_cell.length_a   1.000
_cell.length_b   1.000
_cell.length_c   1.000
_cell.angle_alpha   90.00
_cell.angle_beta   90.00
_cell.angle_gamma   90.00
#
_symmetry.space_group_name_H-M   'P 1'
#
loop_
_entity.id
_entity.type
_entity.pdbx_description
1 polymer ?
#
loop_
_entity_poly.entity_id
_entity_poly.type
_entity_poly.pdbx_seq_one_letter_code
_entity_poly.pdbx_strand_id
1 'polypeptide(L)'
;MLCIYNTSTDPYFNLAAEEYLFSTSADDIFMLWQNEPSVIIGKHQDVWSEINMALANEQRIKIARRFSGGGAVYHDLGNLNLTFIQNNTCPDFTFFTGQIIDFLSTFGINAVPDVRQGLTVNNLKISGSAQYIRKGRIIHHATLLFSSDLDVLNKILDVPEKQINTGKQHKYSVSSVKSEVTNLSTLLPSYWSIKEFKQKAINYFGGNSKTGTIYSFNKNDLINIERLRDEKYAKTSWNINT
;
A
#
# COMPACT_ATOMS: atom_id res chain seq x y z
N MET A 1 -5.74 20.14 -3.93
CA MET A 1 -5.49 18.69 -3.79
C MET A 1 -6.74 17.92 -4.16
N LEU A 2 -6.62 16.91 -5.02
CA LEU A 2 -7.74 16.02 -5.34
C LEU A 2 -7.82 14.93 -4.27
N CYS A 3 -9.04 14.61 -3.81
CA CYS A 3 -9.29 13.52 -2.88
C CYS A 3 -10.07 12.41 -3.61
N ILE A 4 -9.49 11.22 -3.69
CA ILE A 4 -10.05 10.08 -4.39
C ILE A 4 -10.38 8.98 -3.37
N TYR A 5 -11.64 8.59 -3.29
CA TYR A 5 -12.04 7.34 -2.67
C TYR A 5 -12.21 6.28 -3.76
N ASN A 6 -11.19 5.45 -3.96
CA ASN A 6 -11.24 4.39 -4.96
C ASN A 6 -11.92 3.15 -4.37
N THR A 7 -13.04 2.76 -4.96
CA THR A 7 -13.87 1.63 -4.49
C THR A 7 -13.47 0.28 -5.11
N SER A 8 -12.57 0.28 -6.10
CA SER A 8 -12.04 -0.96 -6.66
C SER A 8 -11.24 -1.72 -5.60
N THR A 9 -11.41 -3.02 -5.54
CA THR A 9 -10.62 -3.93 -4.71
C THR A 9 -9.63 -4.77 -5.52
N ASP A 10 -9.58 -4.61 -6.84
CA ASP A 10 -8.61 -5.29 -7.70
C ASP A 10 -7.21 -4.68 -7.54
N PRO A 11 -6.21 -5.43 -7.02
CA PRO A 11 -4.86 -4.92 -6.80
C PRO A 11 -4.18 -4.44 -8.08
N TYR A 12 -4.47 -5.07 -9.21
CA TYR A 12 -3.89 -4.67 -10.49
C TYR A 12 -4.43 -3.33 -10.98
N PHE A 13 -5.76 -3.12 -10.84
CA PHE A 13 -6.38 -1.84 -11.15
C PHE A 13 -5.87 -0.73 -10.22
N ASN A 14 -5.78 -1.02 -8.92
CA ASN A 14 -5.39 -0.01 -7.93
C ASN A 14 -3.94 0.45 -8.12
N LEU A 15 -3.01 -0.47 -8.42
CA LEU A 15 -1.62 -0.11 -8.73
C LEU A 15 -1.50 0.62 -10.08
N ALA A 16 -2.32 0.26 -11.07
CA ALA A 16 -2.41 0.99 -12.32
C ALA A 16 -2.94 2.42 -12.12
N ALA A 17 -3.94 2.59 -11.24
CA ALA A 17 -4.47 3.90 -10.89
C ALA A 17 -3.41 4.80 -10.22
N GLU A 18 -2.61 4.26 -9.30
CA GLU A 18 -1.49 5.01 -8.69
C GLU A 18 -0.48 5.49 -9.74
N GLU A 19 -0.03 4.60 -10.64
CA GLU A 19 0.95 4.97 -11.68
C GLU A 19 0.35 5.93 -12.70
N TYR A 20 -0.91 5.76 -13.08
CA TYR A 20 -1.62 6.67 -13.97
C TYR A 20 -1.68 8.08 -13.36
N LEU A 21 -2.18 8.21 -12.14
CA LEU A 21 -2.29 9.49 -11.44
C LEU A 21 -0.92 10.15 -11.24
N PHE A 22 0.08 9.37 -10.85
CA PHE A 22 1.45 9.86 -10.70
C PHE A 22 2.05 10.41 -12.00
N SER A 23 1.73 9.78 -13.12
CA SER A 23 2.34 10.07 -14.41
C SER A 23 1.61 11.16 -15.21
N THR A 24 0.30 11.35 -15.00
CA THR A 24 -0.54 12.18 -15.86
C THR A 24 -1.13 13.41 -15.17
N SER A 25 -1.38 13.36 -13.87
CA SER A 25 -1.94 14.50 -13.14
C SER A 25 -0.84 15.49 -12.74
N ALA A 26 -1.15 16.77 -12.82
CA ALA A 26 -0.32 17.84 -12.26
C ALA A 26 -0.74 18.22 -10.83
N ASP A 27 -1.91 17.75 -10.37
CA ASP A 27 -2.43 18.05 -9.06
C ASP A 27 -1.76 17.25 -7.94
N ASP A 28 -1.79 17.79 -6.74
CA ASP A 28 -1.58 17.02 -5.52
C ASP A 28 -2.80 16.15 -5.27
N ILE A 29 -2.55 14.88 -4.88
CA ILE A 29 -3.60 13.86 -4.77
C ILE A 29 -3.47 13.14 -3.43
N PHE A 30 -4.61 12.92 -2.79
CA PHE A 30 -4.80 11.91 -1.77
C PHE A 30 -5.75 10.84 -2.31
N MET A 31 -5.36 9.57 -2.25
CA MET A 31 -6.23 8.45 -2.62
C MET A 31 -6.31 7.43 -1.49
N LEU A 32 -7.54 7.07 -1.10
CA LEU A 32 -7.84 5.98 -0.16
C LEU A 32 -8.41 4.79 -0.93
N TRP A 33 -7.87 3.59 -0.66
CA TRP A 33 -8.25 2.38 -1.37
C TRP A 33 -7.95 1.10 -0.57
N GLN A 34 -8.51 -0.01 -1.01
CA GLN A 34 -8.31 -1.35 -0.42
C GLN A 34 -8.10 -2.37 -1.53
N ASN A 35 -7.50 -3.50 -1.17
CA ASN A 35 -7.42 -4.66 -2.06
C ASN A 35 -8.15 -5.85 -1.43
N GLU A 36 -8.72 -6.70 -2.26
CA GLU A 36 -8.97 -8.08 -1.91
C GLU A 36 -7.66 -8.82 -1.58
N PRO A 37 -7.69 -10.05 -0.99
CA PRO A 37 -6.49 -10.76 -0.57
C PRO A 37 -5.41 -10.79 -1.66
N SER A 38 -4.28 -10.13 -1.37
CA SER A 38 -3.17 -9.97 -2.31
C SER A 38 -1.85 -9.70 -1.61
N VAL A 39 -0.74 -10.08 -2.23
CA VAL A 39 0.59 -9.64 -1.83
C VAL A 39 1.10 -8.63 -2.84
N ILE A 40 1.52 -7.47 -2.33
CA ILE A 40 2.11 -6.41 -3.14
C ILE A 40 3.61 -6.40 -2.92
N ILE A 41 4.36 -6.79 -3.95
CA ILE A 41 5.83 -6.82 -3.92
C ILE A 41 6.43 -5.53 -4.47
N GLY A 42 7.59 -5.16 -3.94
CA GLY A 42 8.36 -4.02 -4.45
C GLY A 42 8.97 -4.30 -5.82
N LYS A 43 9.28 -3.23 -6.56
CA LYS A 43 9.81 -3.30 -7.93
C LYS A 43 11.03 -4.21 -8.08
N HIS A 44 11.92 -4.23 -7.08
CA HIS A 44 13.22 -4.92 -7.15
C HIS A 44 13.29 -6.18 -6.27
N GLN A 45 12.13 -6.74 -5.90
CA GLN A 45 12.06 -7.96 -5.10
C GLN A 45 11.96 -9.20 -5.99
N ASP A 46 12.60 -10.28 -5.53
CA ASP A 46 12.37 -11.61 -6.08
C ASP A 46 11.15 -12.23 -5.38
N VAL A 47 10.10 -12.48 -6.14
CA VAL A 47 8.84 -13.00 -5.61
C VAL A 47 9.03 -14.35 -4.89
N TRP A 48 9.92 -15.20 -5.41
CA TRP A 48 10.15 -16.53 -4.86
C TRP A 48 10.85 -16.51 -3.49
N SER A 49 11.57 -15.43 -3.20
CA SER A 49 12.24 -15.21 -1.92
C SER A 49 11.39 -14.47 -0.89
N GLU A 50 10.24 -13.91 -1.31
CA GLU A 50 9.43 -13.02 -0.48
C GLU A 50 8.04 -13.58 -0.13
N ILE A 51 7.52 -14.53 -0.90
CA ILE A 51 6.15 -15.02 -0.79
C ILE A 51 6.12 -16.54 -0.73
N ASN A 52 5.31 -17.09 0.17
CA ASN A 52 4.95 -18.50 0.15
C ASN A 52 4.02 -18.79 -1.03
N MET A 53 4.62 -19.20 -2.15
CA MET A 53 3.89 -19.40 -3.42
C MET A 53 2.88 -20.55 -3.35
N ALA A 54 3.13 -21.57 -2.54
CA ALA A 54 2.19 -22.69 -2.35
C ALA A 54 0.90 -22.18 -1.69
N LEU A 55 1.03 -21.41 -0.60
CA LEU A 55 -0.09 -20.81 0.11
C LEU A 55 -0.82 -19.78 -0.76
N ALA A 56 -0.09 -18.97 -1.54
CA ALA A 56 -0.70 -18.00 -2.46
C ALA A 56 -1.62 -18.70 -3.47
N ASN A 57 -1.18 -19.82 -4.04
CA ASN A 57 -1.97 -20.61 -4.98
C ASN A 57 -3.16 -21.30 -4.30
N GLU A 58 -2.95 -21.91 -3.14
CA GLU A 58 -3.99 -22.61 -2.38
C GLU A 58 -5.15 -21.67 -2.01
N GLN A 59 -4.82 -20.49 -1.49
CA GLN A 59 -5.81 -19.50 -1.05
C GLN A 59 -6.21 -18.48 -2.14
N ARG A 60 -5.70 -18.65 -3.37
CA ARG A 60 -5.97 -17.75 -4.50
C ARG A 60 -5.63 -16.29 -4.19
N ILE A 61 -4.57 -16.06 -3.40
CA ILE A 61 -4.06 -14.74 -3.08
C ILE A 61 -3.37 -14.17 -4.32
N LYS A 62 -3.81 -13.01 -4.79
CA LYS A 62 -3.22 -12.35 -5.95
C LYS A 62 -1.81 -11.84 -5.63
N ILE A 63 -0.92 -11.90 -6.61
CA ILE A 63 0.44 -11.35 -6.50
C ILE A 63 0.54 -10.20 -7.48
N ALA A 64 0.85 -9.01 -6.99
CA ALA A 64 1.01 -7.81 -7.81
C ALA A 64 2.30 -7.08 -7.46
N ARG A 65 3.01 -6.60 -8.47
CA ARG A 65 4.24 -5.82 -8.31
C ARG A 65 3.95 -4.34 -8.50
N ARG A 66 4.27 -3.52 -7.50
CA ARG A 66 4.19 -2.07 -7.63
C ARG A 66 5.41 -1.49 -8.35
N PHE A 67 5.28 -0.29 -8.90
CA PHE A 67 6.38 0.38 -9.62
C PHE A 67 7.40 1.06 -8.69
N SER A 68 7.07 1.21 -7.40
CA SER A 68 7.97 1.71 -6.36
C SER A 68 8.80 0.58 -5.73
N GLY A 69 9.87 0.94 -5.03
CA GLY A 69 10.70 0.00 -4.25
C GLY A 69 10.05 -0.44 -2.94
N GLY A 70 10.89 -0.95 -2.02
CA GLY A 70 10.47 -1.41 -0.69
C GLY A 70 10.15 -2.90 -0.63
N GLY A 71 9.77 -3.38 0.57
CA GLY A 71 9.45 -4.78 0.87
C GLY A 71 8.05 -5.23 0.45
N ALA A 72 7.78 -6.53 0.56
CA ALA A 72 6.48 -7.12 0.32
C ALA A 72 5.51 -6.80 1.47
N VAL A 73 4.24 -6.60 1.14
CA VAL A 73 3.14 -6.40 2.09
C VAL A 73 1.94 -7.25 1.69
N TYR A 74 1.20 -7.72 2.69
CA TYR A 74 -0.08 -8.39 2.49
C TYR A 74 -1.22 -7.38 2.61
N HIS A 75 -2.17 -7.47 1.72
CA HIS A 75 -3.41 -6.69 1.72
C HIS A 75 -4.62 -7.63 1.76
N ASP A 76 -5.62 -7.20 2.48
CA ASP A 76 -6.99 -7.72 2.45
C ASP A 76 -7.97 -6.56 2.69
N LEU A 77 -9.26 -6.85 2.83
CA LEU A 77 -10.26 -5.82 3.10
C LEU A 77 -10.17 -5.23 4.52
N GLY A 78 -9.34 -5.80 5.40
CA GLY A 78 -8.99 -5.25 6.72
C GLY A 78 -7.83 -4.27 6.70
N ASN A 79 -7.10 -4.19 5.57
CA ASN A 79 -6.02 -3.23 5.36
C ASN A 79 -6.52 -2.01 4.56
N LEU A 80 -6.06 -0.81 4.95
CA LEU A 80 -6.29 0.43 4.21
C LEU A 80 -5.01 0.89 3.55
N ASN A 81 -5.11 1.39 2.33
CA ASN A 81 -3.99 2.00 1.62
C ASN A 81 -4.23 3.50 1.48
N LEU A 82 -3.23 4.27 1.86
CA LEU A 82 -3.18 5.72 1.74
C LEU A 82 -2.13 6.06 0.69
N THR A 83 -2.51 6.79 -0.34
CA THR A 83 -1.59 7.27 -1.37
C THR A 83 -1.59 8.78 -1.39
N PHE A 84 -0.40 9.37 -1.26
CA PHE A 84 -0.16 10.81 -1.41
C PHE A 84 0.71 11.02 -2.64
N ILE A 85 0.28 11.87 -3.55
CA ILE A 85 1.06 12.28 -4.71
C ILE A 85 1.20 13.79 -4.66
N GLN A 86 2.43 14.30 -4.72
CA GLN A 86 2.70 15.74 -4.65
C GLN A 86 3.84 16.14 -5.58
N ASN A 87 3.79 17.39 -6.05
CA ASN A 87 4.93 18.03 -6.66
C ASN A 87 5.82 18.59 -5.55
N ASN A 88 7.04 18.07 -5.44
CA ASN A 88 7.99 18.50 -4.41
C ASN A 88 9.42 18.33 -4.91
N THR A 89 10.21 19.40 -4.78
CA THR A 89 11.63 19.39 -5.14
C THR A 89 12.55 18.94 -4.00
N CYS A 90 12.05 18.93 -2.77
CA CYS A 90 12.76 18.49 -1.56
C CYS A 90 11.96 17.37 -0.89
N PRO A 91 12.14 16.11 -1.32
CA PRO A 91 11.40 15.00 -0.77
C PRO A 91 11.76 14.77 0.70
N ASP A 92 10.74 14.78 1.55
CA ASP A 92 10.85 14.42 2.96
C ASP A 92 9.93 13.23 3.25
N PHE A 93 10.55 12.09 3.60
CA PHE A 93 9.83 10.89 4.00
C PHE A 93 9.02 11.11 5.28
N THR A 94 9.52 11.93 6.18
CA THR A 94 8.91 12.16 7.49
C THR A 94 7.63 12.98 7.39
N PHE A 95 7.49 13.79 6.34
CA PHE A 95 6.32 14.64 6.13
C PHE A 95 5.01 13.85 6.04
N PHE A 96 4.97 12.85 5.15
CA PHE A 96 3.76 12.03 4.97
C PHE A 96 3.52 11.11 6.16
N THR A 97 4.59 10.56 6.72
CA THR A 97 4.53 9.72 7.93
C THR A 97 3.98 10.52 9.10
N GLY A 98 4.41 11.79 9.26
CA GLY A 98 3.90 12.73 10.27
C GLY A 98 2.40 12.97 10.12
N GLN A 99 1.90 13.21 8.90
CA GLN A 99 0.47 13.39 8.66
C GLN A 99 -0.36 12.15 9.07
N ILE A 100 0.17 10.94 8.86
CA ILE A 100 -0.51 9.72 9.28
C ILE A 100 -0.47 9.58 10.80
N ILE A 101 0.63 9.93 11.46
CA ILE A 101 0.74 9.97 12.93
C ILE A 101 -0.28 10.94 13.50
N ASP A 102 -0.37 12.16 12.96
CA ASP A 102 -1.32 13.18 13.40
C ASP A 102 -2.77 12.70 13.23
N PHE A 103 -3.08 12.04 12.12
CA PHE A 103 -4.38 11.40 11.92
C PHE A 103 -4.67 10.35 13.00
N LEU A 104 -3.74 9.44 13.27
CA LEU A 104 -3.90 8.39 14.27
C LEU A 104 -4.00 8.96 15.68
N SER A 105 -3.34 10.06 15.98
CA SER A 105 -3.44 10.76 17.27
C SER A 105 -4.85 11.26 17.56
N THR A 106 -5.65 11.58 16.54
CA THR A 106 -7.07 11.97 16.72
C THR A 106 -7.94 10.84 17.31
N PHE A 107 -7.45 9.60 17.27
CA PHE A 107 -8.07 8.43 17.90
C PHE A 107 -7.41 8.04 19.24
N GLY A 108 -6.47 8.85 19.74
CA GLY A 108 -5.69 8.52 20.93
C GLY A 108 -4.60 7.46 20.70
N ILE A 109 -4.27 7.16 19.43
CA ILE A 109 -3.23 6.18 19.08
C ILE A 109 -1.90 6.90 18.95
N ASN A 110 -0.94 6.56 19.81
CA ASN A 110 0.42 7.09 19.83
C ASN A 110 1.32 6.24 18.91
N ALA A 111 1.25 6.48 17.61
CA ALA A 111 2.11 5.82 16.64
C ALA A 111 3.48 6.52 16.55
N VAL A 112 4.53 5.73 16.37
CA VAL A 112 5.90 6.24 16.16
C VAL A 112 6.51 5.62 14.90
N PRO A 113 7.39 6.35 14.18
CA PRO A 113 8.06 5.80 13.01
C PRO A 113 9.07 4.72 13.44
N ASP A 114 9.14 3.63 12.66
CA ASP A 114 10.24 2.67 12.75
C ASP A 114 11.46 3.15 11.94
N VAL A 115 12.57 2.44 12.05
CA VAL A 115 13.82 2.76 11.32
C VAL A 115 13.70 2.74 9.79
N ARG A 116 12.59 2.25 9.26
CA ARG A 116 12.27 2.16 7.82
C ARG A 116 11.11 3.05 7.40
N GLN A 117 10.73 4.00 8.26
CA GLN A 117 9.62 4.91 8.04
C GLN A 117 8.23 4.22 7.95
N GLY A 118 8.11 2.97 8.43
CA GLY A 118 6.84 2.38 8.80
C GLY A 118 6.36 2.95 10.14
N LEU A 119 5.16 2.57 10.59
CA LEU A 119 4.62 3.00 11.88
C LEU A 119 4.42 1.82 12.82
N THR A 120 4.75 2.05 14.07
CA THR A 120 4.54 1.09 15.18
C THR A 120 3.78 1.72 16.32
N VAL A 121 3.06 0.88 17.08
CA VAL A 121 2.48 1.19 18.39
C VAL A 121 2.93 0.09 19.34
N ASN A 122 3.49 0.44 20.48
CA ASN A 122 4.05 -0.53 21.46
C ASN A 122 5.01 -1.55 20.83
N ASN A 123 5.86 -1.10 19.90
CA ASN A 123 6.80 -1.89 19.10
C ASN A 123 6.18 -2.87 18.10
N LEU A 124 4.85 -2.92 17.98
CA LEU A 124 4.15 -3.72 16.98
C LEU A 124 3.84 -2.86 15.75
N LYS A 125 4.15 -3.37 14.57
CA LYS A 125 3.96 -2.64 13.32
C LYS A 125 2.49 -2.58 12.94
N ILE A 126 2.04 -1.38 12.60
CA ILE A 126 0.67 -1.09 12.13
C ILE A 126 0.64 -0.58 10.67
N SER A 127 1.81 -0.17 10.14
CA SER A 127 1.93 0.42 8.81
C SER A 127 3.27 0.10 8.17
N GLY A 128 3.26 -0.24 6.89
CA GLY A 128 4.42 -0.20 6.02
C GLY A 128 4.26 0.93 4.99
N SER A 129 5.37 1.58 4.62
CA SER A 129 5.36 2.65 3.62
C SER A 129 6.45 2.48 2.58
N ALA A 130 6.23 3.05 1.41
CA ALA A 130 7.24 3.19 0.37
C ALA A 130 7.04 4.50 -0.39
N GLN A 131 8.14 5.01 -0.96
CA GLN A 131 8.14 6.22 -1.77
C GLN A 131 8.78 5.95 -3.13
N TYR A 132 8.32 6.73 -4.12
CA TYR A 132 8.97 6.82 -5.41
C TYR A 132 9.01 8.27 -5.87
N ILE A 133 10.17 8.69 -6.38
CA ILE A 133 10.42 10.08 -6.77
C ILE A 133 10.89 10.08 -8.22
N ARG A 134 10.28 10.92 -9.04
CA ARG A 134 10.68 11.10 -10.42
C ARG A 134 10.33 12.51 -10.89
N LYS A 135 11.31 13.22 -11.46
CA LYS A 135 11.15 14.56 -12.06
C LYS A 135 10.44 15.57 -11.14
N GLY A 136 10.84 15.62 -9.85
CA GLY A 136 10.26 16.54 -8.88
C GLY A 136 8.84 16.19 -8.42
N ARG A 137 8.35 14.99 -8.74
CA ARG A 137 7.08 14.46 -8.28
C ARG A 137 7.31 13.27 -7.35
N ILE A 138 6.55 13.22 -6.28
CA ILE A 138 6.65 12.18 -5.24
C ILE A 138 5.33 11.44 -5.18
N ILE A 139 5.41 10.12 -5.05
CA ILE A 139 4.34 9.29 -4.53
C ILE A 139 4.80 8.65 -3.23
N HIS A 140 4.02 8.79 -2.19
CA HIS A 140 4.14 8.07 -0.94
C HIS A 140 2.90 7.23 -0.73
N HIS A 141 3.07 5.92 -0.55
CA HIS A 141 1.97 5.04 -0.20
C HIS A 141 2.28 4.31 1.10
N ALA A 142 1.27 4.21 1.93
CA ALA A 142 1.31 3.55 3.22
C ALA A 142 0.12 2.61 3.39
N THR A 143 0.36 1.50 4.07
CA THR A 143 -0.69 0.60 4.54
C THR A 143 -1.10 0.99 5.95
N LEU A 144 -2.34 0.71 6.35
CA LEU A 144 -2.79 0.71 7.74
C LEU A 144 -3.50 -0.61 8.01
N LEU A 145 -2.92 -1.43 8.89
CA LEU A 145 -3.53 -2.67 9.34
C LEU A 145 -4.66 -2.32 10.33
N PHE A 146 -5.90 -2.28 9.83
CA PHE A 146 -7.04 -1.98 10.68
C PHE A 146 -7.61 -3.25 11.33
N SER A 147 -8.00 -4.24 10.51
CA SER A 147 -8.55 -5.54 10.94
C SER A 147 -8.16 -6.64 9.96
N SER A 148 -6.92 -6.61 9.48
CA SER A 148 -6.37 -7.60 8.54
C SER A 148 -6.25 -8.97 9.20
N ASP A 149 -6.32 -10.03 8.39
CA ASP A 149 -5.99 -11.38 8.82
C ASP A 149 -4.47 -11.51 9.02
N LEU A 150 -4.03 -11.33 10.28
CA LEU A 150 -2.61 -11.36 10.62
C LEU A 150 -2.02 -12.78 10.54
N ASP A 151 -2.84 -13.82 10.66
CA ASP A 151 -2.38 -15.21 10.51
C ASP A 151 -2.02 -15.51 9.06
N VAL A 152 -2.87 -15.08 8.13
CA VAL A 152 -2.57 -15.17 6.69
C VAL A 152 -1.37 -14.29 6.34
N LEU A 153 -1.33 -13.04 6.83
CA LEU A 153 -0.19 -12.14 6.63
C LEU A 153 1.13 -12.77 7.02
N ASN A 154 1.20 -13.35 8.22
CA ASN A 154 2.43 -13.96 8.72
C ASN A 154 2.84 -15.19 7.91
N LYS A 155 1.87 -16.04 7.54
CA LYS A 155 2.12 -17.27 6.79
C LYS A 155 2.50 -17.00 5.33
N ILE A 156 1.87 -16.00 4.69
CA ILE A 156 2.12 -15.71 3.27
C ILE A 156 3.48 -15.07 3.04
N LEU A 157 3.99 -14.30 4.02
CA LEU A 157 5.31 -13.67 3.99
C LEU A 157 6.39 -14.53 4.65
N ASP A 158 6.06 -15.75 5.10
CA ASP A 158 7.00 -16.73 5.63
C ASP A 158 7.33 -17.77 4.56
N VAL A 159 8.47 -17.58 3.90
CA VAL A 159 8.88 -18.41 2.75
C VAL A 159 9.48 -19.72 3.24
N PRO A 160 8.97 -20.89 2.81
CA PRO A 160 9.56 -22.17 3.17
C PRO A 160 10.99 -22.33 2.62
N GLU A 161 11.92 -22.86 3.41
CA GLU A 161 13.32 -23.08 3.01
C GLU A 161 13.47 -23.87 1.69
N LYS A 162 12.60 -24.86 1.46
CA LYS A 162 12.58 -25.65 0.23
C LYS A 162 12.34 -24.80 -1.01
N GLN A 163 11.54 -23.71 -0.90
CA GLN A 163 11.27 -22.82 -2.01
C GLN A 163 12.47 -21.93 -2.32
N ILE A 164 13.18 -21.44 -1.31
CA ILE A 164 14.37 -20.58 -1.46
C ILE A 164 15.46 -21.31 -2.24
N ASN A 165 15.63 -22.61 -1.99
CA ASN A 165 16.66 -23.45 -2.61
C ASN A 165 16.38 -23.83 -4.07
N THR A 166 15.15 -23.63 -4.58
CA THR A 166 14.75 -23.95 -5.97
C THR A 166 14.72 -22.73 -6.89
N GLY A 167 14.71 -21.53 -6.33
CA GLY A 167 14.65 -20.26 -7.09
C GLY A 167 16.04 -19.84 -7.61
N LYS A 168 16.08 -19.27 -8.82
CA LYS A 168 17.24 -18.48 -9.27
C LYS A 168 17.24 -17.19 -8.46
N GLN A 169 17.99 -17.14 -7.36
CA GLN A 169 18.15 -15.89 -6.60
C GLN A 169 18.73 -14.80 -7.50
N HIS A 170 17.97 -13.75 -7.74
CA HIS A 170 18.50 -12.56 -8.39
C HIS A 170 19.51 -11.87 -7.44
N LYS A 171 20.75 -11.77 -7.85
CA LYS A 171 21.91 -11.31 -7.08
C LYS A 171 21.78 -9.90 -6.46
N TYR A 172 20.72 -9.17 -6.80
CA TYR A 172 20.47 -7.78 -6.40
C TYR A 172 19.04 -7.55 -5.88
N SER A 173 18.34 -8.59 -5.40
CA SER A 173 16.99 -8.43 -4.84
C SER A 173 17.01 -7.74 -3.49
N VAL A 174 16.02 -6.89 -3.24
CA VAL A 174 15.79 -6.25 -1.93
C VAL A 174 14.93 -7.19 -1.10
N SER A 175 15.42 -7.61 0.06
CA SER A 175 14.67 -8.48 0.97
C SER A 175 13.76 -7.70 1.91
N SER A 176 12.59 -8.23 2.19
CA SER A 176 11.71 -7.75 3.26
C SER A 176 12.31 -8.06 4.63
N VAL A 177 12.01 -7.23 5.61
CA VAL A 177 12.33 -7.50 7.01
C VAL A 177 11.06 -7.83 7.75
N LYS A 178 11.04 -9.02 8.34
CA LYS A 178 9.94 -9.46 9.19
C LYS A 178 9.79 -8.52 10.39
N SER A 179 8.56 -8.19 10.72
CA SER A 179 8.20 -7.37 11.87
C SER A 179 6.97 -7.99 12.54
N GLU A 180 6.94 -7.95 13.85
CA GLU A 180 5.71 -8.25 14.57
C GLU A 180 4.66 -7.17 14.26
N VAL A 181 3.44 -7.59 14.00
CA VAL A 181 2.36 -6.72 13.53
C VAL A 181 1.16 -6.73 14.47
N THR A 182 0.36 -5.67 14.45
CA THR A 182 -0.94 -5.61 15.13
C THR A 182 -1.94 -4.82 14.30
N ASN A 183 -3.22 -5.04 14.58
CA ASN A 183 -4.32 -4.29 13.99
C ASN A 183 -4.70 -3.06 14.81
N LEU A 184 -5.04 -1.96 14.15
CA LEU A 184 -5.57 -0.75 14.81
C LEU A 184 -6.88 -1.02 15.54
N SER A 185 -7.71 -1.94 15.06
CA SER A 185 -8.98 -2.31 15.70
C SER A 185 -8.81 -2.86 17.12
N THR A 186 -7.64 -3.43 17.45
CA THR A 186 -7.36 -3.91 18.82
C THR A 186 -7.01 -2.77 19.79
N LEU A 187 -6.67 -1.61 19.25
CA LEU A 187 -6.29 -0.40 20.00
C LEU A 187 -7.46 0.58 20.13
N LEU A 188 -8.55 0.31 19.45
CA LEU A 188 -9.72 1.17 19.39
C LEU A 188 -10.91 0.55 20.11
N PRO A 189 -11.83 1.38 20.66
CA PRO A 189 -13.11 0.88 21.13
C PRO A 189 -13.88 0.09 20.06
N SER A 190 -14.61 -0.94 20.48
CA SER A 190 -15.29 -1.90 19.60
C SER A 190 -16.34 -1.31 18.65
N TYR A 191 -16.79 -0.07 18.90
CA TYR A 191 -17.72 0.64 17.99
C TYR A 191 -17.05 1.17 16.73
N TRP A 192 -15.70 1.18 16.64
CA TRP A 192 -15.01 1.57 15.42
C TRP A 192 -14.97 0.44 14.42
N SER A 193 -15.73 0.56 13.35
CA SER A 193 -15.61 -0.29 12.17
C SER A 193 -14.62 0.30 11.16
N ILE A 194 -14.12 -0.54 10.25
CA ILE A 194 -13.28 -0.08 9.15
C ILE A 194 -13.99 0.95 8.25
N LYS A 195 -15.32 0.87 8.15
CA LYS A 195 -16.14 1.83 7.39
C LYS A 195 -16.07 3.22 8.00
N GLU A 196 -16.24 3.33 9.32
CA GLU A 196 -16.17 4.60 10.03
C GLU A 196 -14.74 5.16 10.03
N PHE A 197 -13.76 4.29 10.19
CA PHE A 197 -12.35 4.69 10.11
C PHE A 197 -11.98 5.25 8.72
N LYS A 198 -12.44 4.60 7.63
CA LYS A 198 -12.30 5.10 6.26
C LYS A 198 -12.94 6.48 6.08
N GLN A 199 -14.15 6.66 6.59
CA GLN A 199 -14.85 7.95 6.48
C GLN A 199 -14.07 9.06 7.21
N LYS A 200 -13.51 8.75 8.38
CA LYS A 200 -12.65 9.70 9.10
C LYS A 200 -11.37 10.02 8.33
N ALA A 201 -10.73 9.01 7.73
CA ALA A 201 -9.53 9.23 6.91
C ALA A 201 -9.81 10.13 5.69
N ILE A 202 -10.91 9.88 4.96
CA ILE A 202 -11.33 10.73 3.84
C ILE A 202 -11.60 12.17 4.30
N ASN A 203 -12.30 12.35 5.41
CA ASN A 203 -12.61 13.67 5.94
C ASN A 203 -11.33 14.39 6.41
N TYR A 204 -10.40 13.67 7.05
CA TYR A 204 -9.17 14.24 7.56
C TYR A 204 -8.22 14.68 6.43
N PHE A 205 -7.90 13.78 5.52
CA PHE A 205 -6.94 14.05 4.44
C PHE A 205 -7.54 14.81 3.26
N GLY A 206 -8.84 14.59 2.98
CA GLY A 206 -9.52 15.19 1.84
C GLY A 206 -10.34 16.43 2.16
N GLY A 207 -10.86 16.58 3.37
CA GLY A 207 -11.88 17.55 3.70
C GLY A 207 -11.49 18.72 4.60
N ASN A 208 -10.37 18.65 5.32
CA ASN A 208 -9.90 19.75 6.19
C ASN A 208 -9.17 20.87 5.43
N SER A 209 -8.81 20.67 4.18
CA SER A 209 -8.38 21.78 3.34
C SER A 209 -9.63 22.44 2.74
N LYS A 210 -9.82 23.74 2.97
CA LYS A 210 -10.82 24.58 2.26
C LYS A 210 -10.72 24.48 0.73
N THR A 211 -9.87 23.61 0.21
CA THR A 211 -9.47 23.44 -1.20
C THR A 211 -9.51 21.99 -1.70
N GLY A 212 -9.88 21.00 -0.85
CA GLY A 212 -9.94 19.58 -1.27
C GLY A 212 -11.19 19.33 -2.15
N THR A 213 -10.98 18.89 -3.38
CA THR A 213 -12.06 18.50 -4.29
C THR A 213 -12.17 16.98 -4.30
N ILE A 214 -13.36 16.46 -3.98
CA ILE A 214 -13.64 15.03 -4.18
C ILE A 214 -13.62 14.76 -5.67
N TYR A 215 -12.79 13.82 -6.08
CA TYR A 215 -12.63 13.41 -7.47
C TYR A 215 -13.02 11.95 -7.65
N SER A 216 -13.81 11.67 -8.65
CA SER A 216 -14.10 10.32 -9.12
C SER A 216 -13.50 10.13 -10.51
N PHE A 217 -12.91 8.96 -10.78
CA PHE A 217 -12.38 8.66 -12.10
C PHE A 217 -13.44 8.86 -13.18
N ASN A 218 -13.14 9.71 -14.15
CA ASN A 218 -13.99 9.90 -15.32
C ASN A 218 -13.77 8.74 -16.33
N LYS A 219 -14.57 8.73 -17.39
CA LYS A 219 -14.51 7.66 -18.40
C LYS A 219 -13.12 7.51 -19.04
N ASN A 220 -12.43 8.63 -19.29
CA ASN A 220 -11.10 8.60 -19.89
C ASN A 220 -10.04 8.06 -18.91
N ASP A 221 -10.14 8.43 -17.63
CA ASP A 221 -9.27 7.88 -16.60
C ASP A 221 -9.43 6.36 -16.52
N LEU A 222 -10.68 5.88 -16.45
CA LEU A 222 -10.97 4.45 -16.36
C LEU A 222 -10.38 3.67 -17.55
N ILE A 223 -10.59 4.17 -18.78
CA ILE A 223 -10.02 3.55 -19.99
C ILE A 223 -8.47 3.46 -19.91
N ASN A 224 -7.81 4.52 -19.47
CA ASN A 224 -6.36 4.54 -19.39
C ASN A 224 -5.82 3.68 -18.24
N ILE A 225 -6.49 3.67 -17.10
CA ILE A 225 -6.14 2.83 -15.95
C ILE A 225 -6.32 1.35 -16.31
N GLU A 226 -7.45 0.98 -16.93
CA GLU A 226 -7.70 -0.39 -17.37
C GLU A 226 -6.70 -0.86 -18.43
N ARG A 227 -6.36 0.01 -19.39
CA ARG A 227 -5.31 -0.29 -20.35
C ARG A 227 -3.98 -0.56 -19.67
N LEU A 228 -3.55 0.30 -18.72
CA LEU A 228 -2.30 0.11 -17.98
C LEU A 228 -2.33 -1.14 -17.09
N ARG A 229 -3.48 -1.45 -16.48
CA ARG A 229 -3.71 -2.72 -15.79
C ARG A 229 -3.44 -3.90 -16.70
N ASP A 230 -4.08 -3.94 -17.88
CA ASP A 230 -4.02 -5.08 -18.80
C ASP A 230 -2.66 -5.21 -19.52
N GLU A 231 -2.03 -4.11 -19.83
CA GLU A 231 -0.71 -4.10 -20.49
C GLU A 231 0.45 -4.37 -19.54
N LYS A 232 0.30 -4.11 -18.24
CA LYS A 232 1.38 -4.22 -17.26
C LYS A 232 0.98 -5.01 -16.02
N TYR A 233 0.08 -4.46 -15.18
CA TYR A 233 -0.14 -4.94 -13.82
C TYR A 233 -0.80 -6.31 -13.73
N ALA A 234 -1.62 -6.69 -14.70
CA ALA A 234 -2.21 -8.02 -14.78
C ALA A 234 -1.28 -9.06 -15.47
N LYS A 235 -0.10 -8.65 -15.95
CA LYS A 235 0.84 -9.58 -16.64
C LYS A 235 1.68 -10.35 -15.64
N THR A 236 1.71 -11.68 -15.79
CA THR A 236 2.61 -12.56 -15.04
C THR A 236 4.06 -12.16 -15.23
N SER A 237 4.46 -11.75 -16.44
CA SER A 237 5.81 -11.28 -16.75
C SER A 237 6.23 -10.07 -15.90
N TRP A 238 5.32 -9.16 -15.60
CA TRP A 238 5.59 -8.03 -14.71
C TRP A 238 5.63 -8.45 -13.23
N ASN A 239 4.71 -9.30 -12.82
CA ASN A 239 4.56 -9.64 -11.40
C ASN A 239 5.58 -10.67 -10.90
N ILE A 240 5.93 -11.65 -11.74
CA ILE A 240 6.73 -12.82 -11.32
C ILE A 240 8.13 -12.83 -11.93
N ASN A 241 8.28 -12.44 -13.20
CA ASN A 241 9.49 -12.71 -13.99
C ASN A 241 10.41 -11.48 -14.18
N THR A 242 10.19 -10.40 -13.45
CA THR A 242 11.04 -9.19 -13.54
C THR A 242 12.25 -9.27 -12.64
#